data_122a6248789ce52374fd5e5308a04c97
#
_entry.id   122a6248789ce52374fd5e5308a04c97
#
_cell.length_a   1.000
_cell.length_b   1.000
_cell.length_c   1.000
_cell.angle_alpha   90.00
_cell.angle_beta   90.00
_cell.angle_gamma   90.00
#
_symmetry.space_group_name_H-M   'P 1'
#
loop_
_entity.id
_entity.type
_entity.pdbx_description
1 polymer ?
#
loop_
_entity_poly.entity_id
_entity_poly.type
_entity_poly.pdbx_seq_one_letter_code
_entity_poly.pdbx_strand_id
1 'polypeptide(L)'
;MSTPNAQAFYQSKRDALIKDFEKFRAEPYRDSEGIPTIGYGTTSYPDGRAVTMNDQPITEDVADTYFQHHVGEFNDHISQSPGFTDLDQGTQAALTSFAYNTGPNVFTSPKGYETLQGAVQSGDKEQIAGAMRLYNNGGNEGLNRRREAEIKLMNTPYMSQNTYNRTDMSPNPYN
;
A
#
# COMPACT_ATOMS: atom_id res chain seq x y z
N MET A 1 20.98 -3.37 17.40
CA MET A 1 19.68 -3.35 16.70
C MET A 1 19.97 -3.07 15.24
N SER A 2 19.55 -3.97 14.34
CA SER A 2 19.77 -3.78 12.89
C SER A 2 18.95 -2.60 12.40
N THR A 3 19.56 -1.69 11.66
CA THR A 3 18.86 -0.58 11.01
C THR A 3 17.84 -1.18 10.03
N PRO A 4 16.56 -0.76 10.05
CA PRO A 4 15.61 -1.21 9.03
C PRO A 4 16.18 -0.89 7.64
N ASN A 5 16.14 -1.85 6.73
CA ASN A 5 16.47 -1.57 5.34
C ASN A 5 15.34 -0.73 4.70
N ALA A 6 15.58 -0.13 3.55
CA ALA A 6 14.59 0.69 2.86
C ALA A 6 13.28 -0.06 2.61
N GLN A 7 13.35 -1.34 2.30
CA GLN A 7 12.18 -2.19 2.08
C GLN A 7 11.28 -2.26 3.33
N ALA A 8 11.84 -2.59 4.49
CA ALA A 8 11.09 -2.65 5.74
C ALA A 8 10.48 -1.28 6.12
N PHE A 9 11.20 -0.18 5.85
CA PHE A 9 10.70 1.17 6.06
C PHE A 9 9.44 1.43 5.22
N TYR A 10 9.48 1.18 3.92
CA TYR A 10 8.35 1.44 3.04
C TYR A 10 7.19 0.48 3.28
N GLN A 11 7.45 -0.79 3.59
CA GLN A 11 6.42 -1.75 4.00
C GLN A 11 5.67 -1.26 5.25
N SER A 12 6.39 -0.84 6.28
CA SER A 12 5.78 -0.30 7.51
C SER A 12 4.92 0.95 7.24
N LYS A 13 5.39 1.86 6.36
CA LYS A 13 4.63 3.06 5.97
C LYS A 13 3.38 2.73 5.18
N ARG A 14 3.46 1.78 4.23
CA ARG A 14 2.33 1.26 3.46
C ARG A 14 1.27 0.64 4.38
N ASP A 15 1.70 -0.23 5.29
CA ASP A 15 0.80 -0.94 6.19
C ASP A 15 0.06 0.03 7.12
N ALA A 16 0.78 1.00 7.68
CA ALA A 16 0.18 2.06 8.49
C ALA A 16 -0.84 2.89 7.70
N LEU A 17 -0.53 3.22 6.43
CA LEU A 17 -1.42 3.97 5.56
C LEU A 17 -2.70 3.17 5.26
N ILE A 18 -2.59 1.92 4.85
CA ILE A 18 -3.75 1.08 4.55
C ILE A 18 -4.63 0.94 5.79
N LYS A 19 -4.06 0.56 6.93
CA LYS A 19 -4.80 0.39 8.20
C LYS A 19 -5.48 1.68 8.65
N ASP A 20 -4.90 2.85 8.41
CA ASP A 20 -5.52 4.13 8.72
C ASP A 20 -6.77 4.41 7.89
N PHE A 21 -6.80 4.00 6.62
CA PHE A 21 -7.97 4.14 5.77
C PHE A 21 -9.02 3.05 6.02
N GLU A 22 -8.62 1.78 6.18
CA GLU A 22 -9.56 0.65 6.35
C GLU A 22 -10.19 0.64 7.74
N LYS A 23 -9.46 1.07 8.80
CA LYS A 23 -9.87 1.00 10.20
C LYS A 23 -10.14 -0.44 10.67
N PHE A 24 -9.70 -0.75 11.88
CA PHE A 24 -9.95 -2.05 12.49
C PHE A 24 -11.42 -2.21 12.90
N ARG A 25 -12.01 -3.36 12.53
CA ARG A 25 -13.31 -3.82 13.03
C ARG A 25 -13.22 -5.23 13.53
N ALA A 26 -13.46 -5.43 14.82
CA ALA A 26 -13.39 -6.75 15.46
C ALA A 26 -14.49 -7.68 14.99
N GLU A 27 -15.69 -7.15 14.77
CA GLU A 27 -16.89 -7.91 14.39
C GLU A 27 -17.11 -7.87 12.88
N PRO A 28 -17.71 -8.95 12.29
CA PRO A 28 -18.11 -8.92 10.90
C PRO A 28 -19.12 -7.80 10.62
N TYR A 29 -18.93 -7.13 9.49
CA TYR A 29 -19.82 -6.08 9.01
C TYR A 29 -20.04 -6.24 7.51
N ARG A 30 -21.02 -5.53 6.95
CA ARG A 30 -21.16 -5.40 5.50
C ARG A 30 -20.46 -4.14 5.05
N ASP A 31 -19.60 -4.29 4.03
CA ASP A 31 -18.98 -3.14 3.37
C ASP A 31 -19.99 -2.37 2.50
N SER A 32 -19.52 -1.38 1.72
CA SER A 32 -20.36 -0.58 0.84
C SER A 32 -21.03 -1.37 -0.29
N GLU A 33 -20.52 -2.54 -0.64
CA GLU A 33 -21.05 -3.46 -1.64
C GLU A 33 -21.93 -4.56 -1.01
N GLY A 34 -22.07 -4.55 0.32
CA GLY A 34 -22.84 -5.52 1.07
C GLY A 34 -22.11 -6.83 1.35
N ILE A 35 -20.80 -6.89 1.07
CA ILE A 35 -19.96 -8.08 1.27
C ILE A 35 -19.59 -8.20 2.76
N PRO A 36 -19.76 -9.39 3.39
CA PRO A 36 -19.30 -9.62 4.75
C PRO A 36 -17.78 -9.45 4.86
N THR A 37 -17.35 -8.58 5.76
CA THR A 37 -15.98 -8.10 5.91
C THR A 37 -15.61 -8.06 7.39
N ILE A 38 -14.35 -8.28 7.75
CA ILE A 38 -13.85 -8.23 9.13
C ILE A 38 -12.42 -7.65 9.16
N GLY A 39 -11.94 -7.21 10.31
CA GLY A 39 -10.57 -6.74 10.51
C GLY A 39 -10.28 -5.45 9.73
N TYR A 40 -9.28 -5.47 8.88
CA TYR A 40 -8.85 -4.39 7.99
C TYR A 40 -9.30 -4.61 6.53
N GLY A 41 -10.57 -4.94 6.31
CA GLY A 41 -11.10 -5.17 4.97
C GLY A 41 -11.03 -6.63 4.48
N THR A 42 -10.80 -7.59 5.36
CA THR A 42 -10.75 -9.03 5.04
C THR A 42 -12.15 -9.52 4.65
N THR A 43 -12.30 -10.03 3.44
CA THR A 43 -13.54 -10.65 2.92
C THR A 43 -13.42 -12.18 2.80
N SER A 44 -12.19 -12.69 2.75
CA SER A 44 -11.84 -14.11 2.78
C SER A 44 -10.66 -14.35 3.72
N TYR A 45 -10.69 -15.46 4.44
CA TYR A 45 -9.60 -15.87 5.32
C TYR A 45 -8.43 -16.46 4.53
N PRO A 46 -7.22 -16.56 5.12
CA PRO A 46 -6.06 -17.17 4.45
C PRO A 46 -6.25 -18.61 3.98
N ASP A 47 -7.22 -19.32 4.53
CA ASP A 47 -7.60 -20.67 4.12
C ASP A 47 -8.58 -20.71 2.92
N GLY A 48 -8.92 -19.53 2.37
CA GLY A 48 -9.85 -19.37 1.25
C GLY A 48 -11.33 -19.34 1.64
N ARG A 49 -11.70 -19.54 2.90
CA ARG A 49 -13.08 -19.47 3.37
C ARG A 49 -13.56 -18.01 3.39
N ALA A 50 -14.73 -17.75 2.82
CA ALA A 50 -15.34 -16.42 2.87
C ALA A 50 -15.73 -16.00 4.29
N VAL A 51 -15.61 -14.73 4.61
CA VAL A 51 -16.15 -14.15 5.85
C VAL A 51 -17.67 -14.20 5.81
N THR A 52 -18.28 -14.51 6.96
CA THR A 52 -19.75 -14.51 7.13
C THR A 52 -20.15 -13.60 8.28
N MET A 53 -21.41 -13.15 8.28
CA MET A 53 -21.95 -12.33 9.38
C MET A 53 -22.11 -13.07 10.71
N ASN A 54 -21.93 -14.41 10.71
CA ASN A 54 -21.99 -15.25 11.90
C ASN A 54 -20.62 -15.60 12.47
N ASP A 55 -19.53 -15.12 11.86
CA ASP A 55 -18.19 -15.37 12.36
C ASP A 55 -17.95 -14.64 13.68
N GLN A 56 -17.11 -15.22 14.53
CA GLN A 56 -16.79 -14.65 15.83
C GLN A 56 -15.89 -13.41 15.67
N PRO A 57 -15.98 -12.45 16.60
CA PRO A 57 -15.06 -11.33 16.64
C PRO A 57 -13.60 -11.78 16.69
N ILE A 58 -12.71 -11.01 16.06
CA ILE A 58 -11.27 -11.25 16.05
C ILE A 58 -10.52 -10.16 16.82
N THR A 59 -9.33 -10.49 17.32
CA THR A 59 -8.40 -9.49 17.88
C THR A 59 -7.69 -8.74 16.78
N GLU A 60 -7.08 -7.61 17.13
CA GLU A 60 -6.28 -6.82 16.20
C GLU A 60 -5.06 -7.60 15.69
N ASP A 61 -4.41 -8.42 16.53
CA ASP A 61 -3.28 -9.28 16.13
C ASP A 61 -3.69 -10.32 15.08
N VAL A 62 -4.89 -10.89 15.22
CA VAL A 62 -5.45 -11.81 14.22
C VAL A 62 -5.76 -11.07 12.93
N ALA A 63 -6.36 -9.88 13.02
CA ALA A 63 -6.61 -9.04 11.86
C ALA A 63 -5.31 -8.63 11.15
N ASP A 64 -4.24 -8.36 11.90
CA ASP A 64 -2.90 -8.08 11.36
C ASP A 64 -2.35 -9.26 10.57
N THR A 65 -2.53 -10.48 11.08
CA THR A 65 -2.11 -11.71 10.37
C THR A 65 -2.84 -11.84 9.02
N TYR A 66 -4.14 -11.62 8.98
CA TYR A 66 -4.93 -11.66 7.74
C TYR A 66 -4.55 -10.53 6.79
N PHE A 67 -4.35 -9.34 7.33
CA PHE A 67 -3.89 -8.17 6.58
C PHE A 67 -2.55 -8.43 5.87
N GLN A 68 -1.55 -8.95 6.58
CA GLN A 68 -0.24 -9.26 5.99
C GLN A 68 -0.33 -10.32 4.90
N HIS A 69 -1.19 -11.34 5.09
CA HIS A 69 -1.45 -12.35 4.07
C HIS A 69 -2.00 -11.70 2.78
N HIS A 70 -3.05 -10.89 2.88
CA HIS A 70 -3.66 -10.24 1.71
C HIS A 70 -2.75 -9.22 1.04
N VAL A 71 -2.03 -8.42 1.83
CA VAL A 71 -1.04 -7.48 1.26
C VAL A 71 0.04 -8.25 0.49
N GLY A 72 0.45 -9.43 0.98
CA GLY A 72 1.36 -10.33 0.25
C GLY A 72 0.77 -10.77 -1.08
N GLU A 73 -0.45 -11.29 -1.08
CA GLU A 73 -1.15 -11.73 -2.32
C GLU A 73 -1.30 -10.58 -3.33
N PHE A 74 -1.68 -9.38 -2.88
CA PHE A 74 -1.76 -8.21 -3.75
C PHE A 74 -0.41 -7.85 -4.33
N ASN A 75 0.65 -7.82 -3.51
CA ASN A 75 1.99 -7.51 -3.98
C ASN A 75 2.49 -8.54 -5.00
N ASP A 76 2.28 -9.83 -4.75
CA ASP A 76 2.67 -10.91 -5.68
C ASP A 76 1.93 -10.78 -7.01
N HIS A 77 0.64 -10.45 -6.97
CA HIS A 77 -0.16 -10.26 -8.18
C HIS A 77 0.33 -9.06 -9.01
N ILE A 78 0.49 -7.89 -8.38
CA ILE A 78 0.89 -6.67 -9.10
C ILE A 78 2.36 -6.70 -9.53
N SER A 79 3.21 -7.51 -8.88
CA SER A 79 4.62 -7.69 -9.28
C SER A 79 4.77 -8.32 -10.67
N GLN A 80 3.72 -8.97 -11.18
CA GLN A 80 3.66 -9.52 -12.53
C GLN A 80 3.38 -8.45 -13.60
N SER A 81 3.01 -7.23 -13.19
CA SER A 81 2.77 -6.13 -14.12
C SER A 81 4.09 -5.63 -14.72
N PRO A 82 4.14 -5.41 -16.05
CA PRO A 82 5.34 -4.88 -16.70
C PRO A 82 5.80 -3.56 -16.07
N GLY A 83 7.08 -3.46 -15.74
CA GLY A 83 7.71 -2.28 -15.17
C GLY A 83 7.58 -2.15 -13.64
N PHE A 84 6.69 -2.89 -12.97
CA PHE A 84 6.47 -2.74 -11.52
C PHE A 84 7.74 -3.03 -10.71
N THR A 85 8.47 -4.09 -11.01
CA THR A 85 9.67 -4.50 -10.27
C THR A 85 10.87 -3.56 -10.48
N ASP A 86 10.83 -2.73 -11.52
CA ASP A 86 11.88 -1.75 -11.83
C ASP A 86 11.68 -0.43 -11.08
N LEU A 87 10.51 -0.23 -10.46
CA LEU A 87 10.19 0.95 -9.66
C LEU A 87 10.95 0.96 -8.34
N ASP A 88 11.20 2.15 -7.80
CA ASP A 88 11.74 2.25 -6.44
C ASP A 88 10.73 1.76 -5.38
N GLN A 89 11.25 1.41 -4.21
CA GLN A 89 10.47 0.77 -3.15
C GLN A 89 9.33 1.66 -2.60
N GLY A 90 9.48 2.99 -2.64
CA GLY A 90 8.42 3.93 -2.25
C GLY A 90 7.26 3.89 -3.23
N THR A 91 7.57 3.83 -4.52
CA THR A 91 6.57 3.70 -5.59
C THR A 91 5.86 2.34 -5.53
N GLN A 92 6.61 1.25 -5.36
CA GLN A 92 6.03 -0.08 -5.19
C GLN A 92 5.08 -0.15 -3.97
N ALA A 93 5.48 0.42 -2.84
CA ALA A 93 4.67 0.46 -1.63
C ALA A 93 3.36 1.27 -1.83
N ALA A 94 3.44 2.41 -2.50
CA ALA A 94 2.27 3.22 -2.83
C ALA A 94 1.29 2.49 -3.75
N LEU A 95 1.81 1.84 -4.80
CA LEU A 95 1.00 1.07 -5.74
C LEU A 95 0.39 -0.19 -5.08
N THR A 96 1.07 -0.82 -4.12
CA THR A 96 0.49 -1.91 -3.33
C THR A 96 -0.68 -1.41 -2.47
N SER A 97 -0.56 -0.23 -1.83
CA SER A 97 -1.69 0.41 -1.12
C SER A 97 -2.85 0.74 -2.07
N PHE A 98 -2.53 1.25 -3.25
CA PHE A 98 -3.52 1.53 -4.29
C PHE A 98 -4.27 0.25 -4.72
N ALA A 99 -3.55 -0.84 -4.99
CA ALA A 99 -4.13 -2.13 -5.34
C ALA A 99 -5.03 -2.69 -4.24
N TYR A 100 -4.65 -2.51 -2.97
CA TYR A 100 -5.46 -2.94 -1.83
C TYR A 100 -6.86 -2.28 -1.83
N ASN A 101 -6.94 -1.04 -2.29
CA ASN A 101 -8.21 -0.29 -2.37
C ASN A 101 -9.00 -0.55 -3.67
N THR A 102 -8.29 -0.67 -4.80
CA THR A 102 -8.94 -0.73 -6.14
C THR A 102 -9.09 -2.16 -6.66
N GLY A 103 -8.47 -3.12 -5.99
CA GLY A 103 -8.26 -4.48 -6.48
C GLY A 103 -7.00 -4.58 -7.37
N PRO A 104 -6.32 -5.73 -7.37
CA PRO A 104 -5.05 -5.91 -8.09
C PRO A 104 -5.21 -5.97 -9.61
N ASN A 105 -6.41 -6.27 -10.11
CA ASN A 105 -6.68 -6.43 -11.54
C ASN A 105 -6.46 -5.15 -12.36
N VAL A 106 -6.44 -3.97 -11.73
CA VAL A 106 -6.14 -2.70 -12.42
C VAL A 106 -4.73 -2.69 -13.05
N PHE A 107 -3.83 -3.53 -12.58
CA PHE A 107 -2.45 -3.65 -13.08
C PHE A 107 -2.29 -4.71 -14.16
N THR A 108 -3.17 -5.70 -14.24
CA THR A 108 -3.02 -6.88 -15.08
C THR A 108 -4.18 -7.09 -16.07
N SER A 109 -5.29 -6.38 -15.89
CA SER A 109 -6.43 -6.47 -16.81
C SER A 109 -6.05 -5.97 -18.22
N PRO A 110 -6.46 -6.70 -19.28
CA PRO A 110 -6.09 -6.33 -20.65
C PRO A 110 -6.80 -5.09 -21.18
N LYS A 111 -7.80 -4.55 -20.49
CA LYS A 111 -8.59 -3.39 -20.94
C LYS A 111 -9.06 -2.54 -19.78
N GLY A 112 -9.13 -1.24 -20.01
CA GLY A 112 -9.76 -0.28 -19.10
C GLY A 112 -8.80 0.38 -18.12
N TYR A 113 -7.52 0.00 -18.13
CA TYR A 113 -6.52 0.51 -17.19
C TYR A 113 -5.20 0.92 -17.88
N GLU A 114 -5.27 1.17 -19.18
CA GLU A 114 -4.10 1.41 -20.04
C GLU A 114 -3.29 2.63 -19.57
N THR A 115 -3.95 3.67 -19.05
CA THR A 115 -3.27 4.87 -18.55
C THR A 115 -2.39 4.54 -17.33
N LEU A 116 -2.93 3.77 -16.36
CA LEU A 116 -2.17 3.38 -15.17
C LEU A 116 -1.04 2.41 -15.53
N GLN A 117 -1.35 1.40 -16.35
CA GLN A 117 -0.36 0.39 -16.77
C GLN A 117 0.78 1.02 -17.57
N GLY A 118 0.46 1.92 -18.50
CA GLY A 118 1.46 2.67 -19.25
C GLY A 118 2.34 3.56 -18.36
N ALA A 119 1.73 4.21 -17.36
CA ALA A 119 2.47 5.00 -16.38
C ALA A 119 3.42 4.14 -15.52
N VAL A 120 2.96 2.96 -15.05
CA VAL A 120 3.79 2.01 -14.31
C VAL A 120 4.95 1.53 -15.16
N GLN A 121 4.69 1.16 -16.41
CA GLN A 121 5.72 0.70 -17.33
C GLN A 121 6.74 1.79 -17.69
N SER A 122 6.34 3.06 -17.72
CA SER A 122 7.26 4.18 -17.97
C SER A 122 8.21 4.46 -16.80
N GLY A 123 7.83 4.10 -15.57
CA GLY A 123 8.56 4.41 -14.35
C GLY A 123 8.49 5.89 -13.93
N ASP A 124 7.75 6.72 -14.66
CA ASP A 124 7.61 8.14 -14.38
C ASP A 124 6.63 8.39 -13.24
N LYS A 125 7.13 8.88 -12.10
CA LYS A 125 6.33 9.12 -10.90
C LYS A 125 5.20 10.13 -11.10
N GLU A 126 5.38 11.14 -11.93
CA GLU A 126 4.35 12.13 -12.19
C GLU A 126 3.21 11.54 -13.03
N GLN A 127 3.55 10.72 -14.02
CA GLN A 127 2.55 9.98 -14.79
C GLN A 127 1.80 8.97 -13.91
N ILE A 128 2.51 8.25 -13.04
CA ILE A 128 1.90 7.33 -12.07
C ILE A 128 0.95 8.08 -11.13
N ALA A 129 1.39 9.20 -10.55
CA ALA A 129 0.55 10.03 -9.68
C ALA A 129 -0.68 10.57 -10.43
N GLY A 130 -0.51 11.05 -11.65
CA GLY A 130 -1.61 11.50 -12.51
C GLY A 130 -2.63 10.40 -12.78
N ALA A 131 -2.16 9.20 -13.13
CA ALA A 131 -3.00 8.04 -13.35
C ALA A 131 -3.76 7.61 -12.09
N MET A 132 -3.09 7.55 -10.93
CA MET A 132 -3.74 7.20 -9.66
C MET A 132 -4.87 8.17 -9.29
N ARG A 133 -4.73 9.48 -9.55
CA ARG A 133 -5.77 10.50 -9.28
C ARG A 133 -7.05 10.28 -10.07
N LEU A 134 -7.03 9.57 -11.19
CA LEU A 134 -8.23 9.24 -11.95
C LEU A 134 -9.16 8.26 -11.19
N TYR A 135 -8.64 7.55 -10.19
CA TYR A 135 -9.39 6.55 -9.40
C TYR A 135 -9.97 7.18 -8.11
N ASN A 136 -10.79 8.20 -8.29
CA ASN A 136 -11.44 8.94 -7.21
C ASN A 136 -12.97 8.89 -7.22
N ASN A 137 -13.55 8.03 -8.05
CA ASN A 137 -15.00 7.85 -8.19
C ASN A 137 -15.76 9.19 -8.34
N GLY A 138 -15.39 9.95 -9.37
CA GLY A 138 -16.05 11.23 -9.69
C GLY A 138 -15.79 12.35 -8.68
N GLY A 139 -14.66 12.32 -7.96
CA GLY A 139 -14.27 13.39 -7.04
C GLY A 139 -14.61 13.09 -5.58
N ASN A 140 -14.82 11.84 -5.20
CA ASN A 140 -15.02 11.45 -3.80
C ASN A 140 -13.85 11.93 -2.91
N GLU A 141 -14.15 12.76 -1.91
CA GLU A 141 -13.14 13.37 -1.03
C GLU A 141 -12.31 12.35 -0.25
N GLY A 142 -12.91 11.24 0.17
CA GLY A 142 -12.20 10.15 0.85
C GLY A 142 -11.16 9.49 -0.05
N LEU A 143 -11.55 9.19 -1.28
CA LEU A 143 -10.65 8.63 -2.28
C LEU A 143 -9.59 9.64 -2.72
N ASN A 144 -9.92 10.92 -2.87
CA ASN A 144 -8.93 11.96 -3.15
C ASN A 144 -7.86 12.00 -2.05
N ARG A 145 -8.27 12.01 -0.77
CA ARG A 145 -7.32 11.99 0.37
C ARG A 145 -6.44 10.74 0.34
N ARG A 146 -7.02 9.58 -0.02
CA ARG A 146 -6.27 8.32 -0.11
C ARG A 146 -5.23 8.39 -1.22
N ARG A 147 -5.60 8.84 -2.42
CA ARG A 147 -4.66 9.02 -3.55
C ARG A 147 -3.50 9.95 -3.19
N GLU A 148 -3.79 11.09 -2.57
CA GLU A 148 -2.71 12.01 -2.16
C GLU A 148 -1.81 11.43 -1.05
N ALA A 149 -2.35 10.63 -0.13
CA ALA A 149 -1.55 9.94 0.88
C ALA A 149 -0.62 8.87 0.27
N GLU A 150 -1.11 8.12 -0.71
CA GLU A 150 -0.33 7.14 -1.48
C GLU A 150 0.76 7.83 -2.32
N ILE A 151 0.44 8.93 -3.00
CA ILE A 151 1.42 9.74 -3.76
C ILE A 151 2.47 10.35 -2.82
N LYS A 152 2.08 10.77 -1.62
CA LYS A 152 3.03 11.22 -0.61
C LYS A 152 3.97 10.10 -0.18
N LEU A 153 3.46 8.88 0.03
CA LEU A 153 4.29 7.71 0.35
C LEU A 153 5.30 7.44 -0.78
N MET A 154 4.87 7.46 -2.04
CA MET A 154 5.71 7.30 -3.22
C MET A 154 6.90 8.27 -3.24
N ASN A 155 6.68 9.51 -2.80
CA ASN A 155 7.68 10.58 -2.80
C ASN A 155 8.41 10.74 -1.46
N THR A 156 8.13 9.89 -0.46
CA THR A 156 8.82 9.96 0.84
C THR A 156 10.26 9.44 0.69
N PRO A 157 11.29 10.23 1.03
CA PRO A 157 12.66 9.76 0.96
C PRO A 157 12.96 8.77 2.09
N TYR A 158 13.70 7.70 1.77
CA TYR A 158 14.33 6.87 2.78
C TYR A 158 15.65 7.49 3.21
N MET A 159 15.73 7.96 4.44
CA MET A 159 17.00 8.40 5.05
C MET A 159 17.59 7.25 5.87
N SER A 160 18.67 6.64 5.39
CA SER A 160 19.43 5.71 6.22
C SER A 160 20.07 6.48 7.38
N GLN A 161 20.04 5.93 8.59
CA GLN A 161 20.63 6.58 9.78
C GLN A 161 22.15 6.82 9.65
N ASN A 162 22.80 6.24 8.64
CA ASN A 162 24.21 6.51 8.34
C ASN A 162 24.48 7.92 7.81
N THR A 163 23.46 8.68 7.41
CA THR A 163 23.64 10.06 6.93
C THR A 163 23.79 11.05 8.10
N TYR A 164 23.32 10.71 9.29
CA TYR A 164 23.47 11.57 10.47
C TYR A 164 24.91 11.69 10.99
N ASN A 165 25.73 10.65 10.77
CA ASN A 165 27.11 10.64 11.25
C ASN A 165 28.13 11.31 10.30
N ARG A 166 27.72 11.84 9.14
CA ARG A 166 28.65 12.39 8.16
C ARG A 166 28.71 13.91 8.11
N THR A 167 27.80 14.62 8.78
CA THR A 167 27.76 16.08 8.80
C THR A 167 28.39 16.70 10.06
N ASP A 168 28.83 15.88 11.03
CA ASP A 168 29.36 16.37 12.31
C ASP A 168 30.90 16.20 12.44
N MET A 169 31.59 15.99 11.34
CA MET A 169 33.05 16.13 11.31
C MET A 169 33.42 17.55 10.84
N SER A 170 33.09 18.55 11.66
CA SER A 170 33.80 19.81 11.65
C SER A 170 35.27 19.54 11.92
N PRO A 171 36.22 20.06 11.14
CA PRO A 171 37.65 19.91 11.46
C PRO A 171 37.89 20.55 12.81
N ASN A 172 38.48 19.78 13.72
CA ASN A 172 38.90 20.26 15.02
C ASN A 172 39.84 21.47 14.80
N PRO A 173 39.53 22.70 15.30
CA PRO A 173 40.32 23.90 15.04
C PRO A 173 41.62 23.96 15.86
N TYR A 174 42.01 22.85 16.53
CA TYR A 174 43.19 22.79 17.44
C TYR A 174 44.20 21.68 17.04
N ASN A 175 44.40 21.42 15.74
CA ASN A 175 45.59 20.71 15.28
C ASN A 175 46.33 21.57 14.30
#